data_0b5f3a50e55f340cf09da28ebb6641f2
#
_entry.id   0b5f3a50e55f340cf09da28ebb6641f2
#
_cell.length_a   1.000
_cell.length_b   1.000
_cell.length_c   1.000
_cell.angle_alpha   90.00
_cell.angle_beta   90.00
_cell.angle_gamma   90.00
#
_symmetry.space_group_name_H-M   'P 1'
#
loop_
_entity.id
_entity.type
_entity.pdbx_description
1 polymer ?
#
loop_
_entity_poly.entity_id
_entity_poly.type
_entity_poly.pdbx_seq_one_letter_code
_entity_poly.pdbx_strand_id
1 'polypeptide(L)'
;MSLPWLYETQQHLAQSFRGQRFHHAQLFCGPVGVGKFALSDELANALLCQNITQQTAAPNSILAPCGQCKSCSLNLAGTHPDKRITQVDGQSIGVDDIRAISDFMNHSAAQNGNKVVVIENCEKMTMAAANALLKTLEEPSNSRFLILTTSQPAQLPATILSRCAKTDVKVTSTQLAQQWLESLQIQNYPWLPLFYSQPLQVKQWQEQNQLQNIDTLYKFATEFKQSHNFKALVDIINKQPELVRIFTLFLSEQLKQQLLQGMSFETYQEAQQALSEFLQNNTKILGLNLPLAVSRLAYILRNK
;
A
#
# COMPACT_ATOMS: atom_id res chain seq x y z
N MET A 1 -6.47 -3.97 15.31
CA MET A 1 -5.06 -4.27 15.65
C MET A 1 -4.28 -2.98 15.43
N SER A 2 -3.71 -2.37 16.48
CA SER A 2 -3.02 -1.10 16.31
C SER A 2 -1.69 -1.30 15.58
N LEU A 3 -1.37 -0.40 14.66
CA LEU A 3 -0.13 -0.37 13.90
C LEU A 3 0.78 0.70 14.54
N PRO A 4 1.76 0.31 15.37
CA PRO A 4 2.47 1.25 16.24
C PRO A 4 3.21 2.37 15.49
N TRP A 5 3.65 2.11 14.26
CA TRP A 5 4.32 3.12 13.43
C TRP A 5 3.36 4.18 12.84
N LEU A 6 2.04 3.98 12.91
CA LEU A 6 1.06 4.98 12.46
C LEU A 6 0.71 6.02 13.53
N TYR A 7 1.12 5.81 14.78
CA TYR A 7 0.73 6.66 15.90
C TYR A 7 1.10 8.14 15.70
N GLU A 8 2.31 8.44 15.24
CA GLU A 8 2.75 9.81 14.97
C GLU A 8 1.89 10.47 13.86
N THR A 9 1.58 9.70 12.81
CA THR A 9 0.70 10.18 11.73
C THR A 9 -0.70 10.47 12.25
N GLN A 10 -1.26 9.59 13.09
CA GLN A 10 -2.57 9.78 13.72
C GLN A 10 -2.59 11.01 14.64
N GLN A 11 -1.52 11.25 15.40
CA GLN A 11 -1.39 12.45 16.23
C GLN A 11 -1.36 13.73 15.37
N HIS A 12 -0.61 13.74 14.28
CA HIS A 12 -0.55 14.88 13.35
C HIS A 12 -1.93 15.19 12.73
N LEU A 13 -2.66 14.16 12.30
CA LEU A 13 -4.04 14.31 11.80
C LEU A 13 -4.97 14.88 12.90
N ALA A 14 -4.84 14.39 14.13
CA ALA A 14 -5.62 14.88 15.27
C ALA A 14 -5.30 16.37 15.60
N GLN A 15 -4.03 16.76 15.52
CA GLN A 15 -3.63 18.17 15.70
C GLN A 15 -4.21 19.07 14.62
N SER A 16 -4.18 18.64 13.36
CA SER A 16 -4.78 19.36 12.24
C SER A 16 -6.29 19.53 12.43
N PHE A 17 -6.98 18.48 12.88
CA PHE A 17 -8.42 18.51 13.14
C PHE A 17 -8.77 19.48 14.28
N ARG A 18 -8.08 19.42 15.42
CA ARG A 18 -8.27 20.34 16.55
C ARG A 18 -8.00 21.79 16.17
N GLY A 19 -6.99 22.00 15.35
CA GLY A 19 -6.61 23.33 14.86
C GLY A 19 -7.53 23.90 13.77
N GLN A 20 -8.63 23.23 13.44
CA GLN A 20 -9.57 23.61 12.37
C GLN A 20 -8.89 23.80 10.99
N ARG A 21 -7.78 23.11 10.78
CA ARG A 21 -7.00 23.11 9.52
C ARG A 21 -7.09 21.78 8.79
N PHE A 22 -8.03 20.91 9.21
CA PHE A 22 -8.21 19.60 8.60
C PHE A 22 -8.85 19.74 7.23
N HIS A 23 -8.10 19.37 6.20
CA HIS A 23 -8.55 19.48 4.83
C HIS A 23 -9.59 18.40 4.51
N HIS A 24 -10.62 18.74 3.75
CA HIS A 24 -11.70 17.82 3.38
C HIS A 24 -11.21 16.63 2.52
N ALA A 25 -10.15 16.83 1.74
CA ALA A 25 -9.51 15.79 0.93
C ALA A 25 -8.13 15.46 1.50
N GLN A 26 -7.95 14.22 1.97
CA GLN A 26 -6.70 13.67 2.49
C GLN A 26 -6.11 12.71 1.47
N LEU A 27 -4.80 12.78 1.21
CA LEU A 27 -4.09 11.84 0.34
C LEU A 27 -2.97 11.15 1.12
N PHE A 28 -3.13 9.86 1.39
CA PHE A 28 -2.13 9.05 2.08
C PHE A 28 -1.22 8.37 1.06
N CYS A 29 0.04 8.80 1.04
CA CYS A 29 1.09 8.26 0.18
C CYS A 29 2.01 7.34 0.96
N GLY A 30 2.41 6.21 0.40
CA GLY A 30 3.36 5.30 1.05
C GLY A 30 3.42 3.93 0.39
N PRO A 31 4.37 3.08 0.75
CA PRO A 31 4.53 1.76 0.15
C PRO A 31 3.31 0.86 0.39
N VAL A 32 3.17 -0.18 -0.44
CA VAL A 32 2.18 -1.23 -0.21
C VAL A 32 2.48 -1.91 1.13
N GLY A 33 1.44 -2.27 1.89
CA GLY A 33 1.63 -2.98 3.17
C GLY A 33 2.10 -2.12 4.36
N VAL A 34 2.15 -0.78 4.22
CA VAL A 34 2.47 0.13 5.34
C VAL A 34 1.28 0.43 6.25
N GLY A 35 0.04 0.15 5.80
CA GLY A 35 -1.17 0.38 6.60
C GLY A 35 -1.99 1.60 6.18
N LYS A 36 -1.84 2.11 4.95
CA LYS A 36 -2.64 3.26 4.45
C LYS A 36 -4.15 3.03 4.57
N PHE A 37 -4.62 1.83 4.19
CA PHE A 37 -6.03 1.50 4.30
C PHE A 37 -6.51 1.49 5.76
N ALA A 38 -5.76 0.85 6.65
CA ALA A 38 -6.10 0.82 8.07
C ALA A 38 -6.21 2.24 8.65
N LEU A 39 -5.23 3.11 8.34
CA LEU A 39 -5.27 4.52 8.72
C LEU A 39 -6.49 5.25 8.15
N SER A 40 -6.82 4.99 6.87
CA SER A 40 -7.99 5.60 6.20
C SER A 40 -9.31 5.16 6.83
N ASP A 41 -9.42 3.88 7.17
CA ASP A 41 -10.63 3.32 7.78
C ASP A 41 -10.81 3.83 9.22
N GLU A 42 -9.74 3.86 10.02
CA GLU A 42 -9.74 4.43 11.36
C GLU A 42 -10.12 5.92 11.33
N LEU A 43 -9.54 6.70 10.41
CA LEU A 43 -9.87 8.11 10.23
C LEU A 43 -11.33 8.30 9.81
N ALA A 44 -11.83 7.49 8.86
CA ALA A 44 -13.22 7.53 8.42
C ALA A 44 -14.17 7.24 9.60
N ASN A 45 -13.87 6.22 10.40
CA ASN A 45 -14.65 5.86 11.57
C ASN A 45 -14.66 6.98 12.63
N ALA A 46 -13.52 7.65 12.81
CA ALA A 46 -13.40 8.79 13.72
C ALA A 46 -14.22 10.00 13.23
N LEU A 47 -14.10 10.36 11.94
CA LEU A 47 -14.84 11.49 11.34
C LEU A 47 -16.35 11.29 11.37
N LEU A 48 -16.83 10.05 11.29
CA LEU A 48 -18.26 9.71 11.39
C LEU A 48 -18.76 9.64 12.83
N CYS A 49 -17.87 9.62 13.82
CA CYS A 49 -18.25 9.52 15.22
C CYS A 49 -18.97 10.81 15.67
N GLN A 50 -20.17 10.65 16.28
CA GLN A 50 -20.97 11.78 16.78
C GLN A 50 -20.30 12.52 17.93
N ASN A 51 -19.37 11.91 18.64
CA ASN A 51 -18.66 12.45 19.80
C ASN A 51 -17.17 12.71 19.53
N ILE A 52 -16.77 12.92 18.28
CA ILE A 52 -15.36 13.04 17.90
C ILE A 52 -14.64 14.20 18.63
N THR A 53 -15.31 15.34 18.82
CA THR A 53 -14.74 16.52 19.47
C THR A 53 -14.40 16.26 20.94
N GLN A 54 -15.17 15.40 21.63
CA GLN A 54 -14.91 15.04 23.02
C GLN A 54 -13.69 14.10 23.14
N GLN A 55 -13.52 13.20 22.17
CA GLN A 55 -12.40 12.25 22.15
C GLN A 55 -11.07 12.91 21.82
N THR A 56 -11.08 14.04 21.13
CA THR A 56 -9.87 14.75 20.73
C THR A 56 -9.45 15.89 21.67
N ALA A 57 -10.08 16.03 22.82
CA ALA A 57 -9.82 17.13 23.76
C ALA A 57 -8.40 17.10 24.38
N ALA A 58 -7.80 15.93 24.58
CA ALA A 58 -6.45 15.82 25.16
C ALA A 58 -5.36 16.18 24.14
N PRO A 59 -4.29 16.89 24.54
CA PRO A 59 -3.24 17.40 23.65
C PRO A 59 -2.57 16.34 22.77
N ASN A 60 -2.36 15.14 23.31
CA ASN A 60 -1.67 14.04 22.62
C ASN A 60 -2.62 12.92 22.14
N SER A 61 -3.94 13.18 22.12
CA SER A 61 -4.90 12.19 21.64
C SER A 61 -4.80 12.02 20.13
N ILE A 62 -5.15 10.83 19.67
CA ILE A 62 -5.39 10.52 18.25
C ILE A 62 -6.86 10.77 17.91
N LEU A 63 -7.18 10.86 16.62
CA LEU A 63 -8.57 10.81 16.15
C LEU A 63 -9.08 9.37 16.29
N ALA A 64 -9.89 9.13 17.31
CA ALA A 64 -10.48 7.80 17.56
C ALA A 64 -12.01 7.90 17.68
N PRO A 65 -12.76 6.89 17.22
CA PRO A 65 -14.20 6.82 17.45
C PRO A 65 -14.47 6.53 18.92
N CYS A 66 -15.60 7.04 19.46
CA CYS A 66 -15.95 6.82 20.88
C CYS A 66 -16.38 5.38 21.21
N GLY A 67 -16.68 4.57 20.21
CA GLY A 67 -17.10 3.16 20.35
C GLY A 67 -18.54 2.95 20.85
N GLN A 68 -19.26 4.00 21.26
CA GLN A 68 -20.55 3.88 21.95
C GLN A 68 -21.72 4.54 21.21
N CYS A 69 -21.49 5.55 20.36
CA CYS A 69 -22.56 6.22 19.63
C CYS A 69 -23.12 5.34 18.49
N LYS A 70 -24.28 5.74 17.97
CA LYS A 70 -24.96 5.02 16.89
C LYS A 70 -24.07 4.87 15.64
N SER A 71 -23.34 5.92 15.23
CA SER A 71 -22.40 5.84 14.11
C SER A 71 -21.29 4.83 14.36
N CYS A 72 -20.74 4.76 15.57
CA CYS A 72 -19.71 3.76 15.90
C CYS A 72 -20.27 2.33 15.81
N SER A 73 -21.49 2.09 16.28
CA SER A 73 -22.15 0.78 16.16
C SER A 73 -22.39 0.39 14.70
N LEU A 74 -22.83 1.33 13.86
CA LEU A 74 -23.02 1.11 12.42
C LEU A 74 -21.69 0.84 11.69
N ASN A 75 -20.62 1.56 12.07
CA ASN A 75 -19.27 1.32 11.52
C ASN A 75 -18.76 -0.07 11.91
N LEU A 76 -18.94 -0.49 13.16
CA LEU A 76 -18.56 -1.82 13.62
C LEU A 76 -19.32 -2.93 12.88
N ALA A 77 -20.60 -2.71 12.58
CA ALA A 77 -21.43 -3.61 11.80
C ALA A 77 -21.13 -3.57 10.28
N GLY A 78 -20.27 -2.65 9.80
CA GLY A 78 -19.98 -2.48 8.37
C GLY A 78 -21.15 -1.92 7.54
N THR A 79 -22.15 -1.32 8.18
CA THR A 79 -23.42 -0.89 7.54
C THR A 79 -23.68 0.62 7.66
N HIS A 80 -22.64 1.43 7.90
CA HIS A 80 -22.80 2.86 8.06
C HIS A 80 -23.23 3.52 6.72
N PRO A 81 -24.42 4.16 6.63
CA PRO A 81 -24.96 4.68 5.38
C PRO A 81 -24.18 5.88 4.82
N ASP A 82 -23.43 6.58 5.68
CA ASP A 82 -22.64 7.76 5.29
C ASP A 82 -21.15 7.45 5.11
N LYS A 83 -20.77 6.15 5.08
CA LYS A 83 -19.44 5.68 4.76
C LYS A 83 -19.46 4.91 3.44
N ARG A 84 -18.54 5.24 2.55
CA ARG A 84 -18.32 4.49 1.31
C ARG A 84 -16.85 4.19 1.13
N ILE A 85 -16.52 2.94 0.89
CA ILE A 85 -15.17 2.49 0.53
C ILE A 85 -15.23 2.01 -0.90
N THR A 86 -14.42 2.60 -1.77
CA THR A 86 -14.29 2.15 -3.16
C THR A 86 -13.07 1.26 -3.25
N GLN A 87 -13.34 -0.04 -3.35
CA GLN A 87 -12.34 -1.05 -3.68
C GLN A 87 -12.36 -1.33 -5.16
N VAL A 88 -11.21 -1.60 -5.72
CA VAL A 88 -11.09 -1.91 -7.15
C VAL A 88 -11.31 -3.39 -7.33
N ASP A 89 -12.48 -3.80 -7.80
CA ASP A 89 -12.76 -5.19 -8.18
C ASP A 89 -12.07 -5.60 -9.50
N GLY A 90 -11.38 -4.66 -10.15
CA GLY A 90 -10.69 -4.80 -11.43
C GLY A 90 -9.33 -4.13 -11.49
N GLN A 91 -8.81 -3.92 -12.72
CA GLN A 91 -7.50 -3.29 -12.93
C GLN A 91 -7.55 -1.75 -12.84
N SER A 92 -8.71 -1.11 -12.96
CA SER A 92 -8.85 0.36 -12.97
C SER A 92 -10.14 0.84 -12.32
N ILE A 93 -10.10 2.08 -11.80
CA ILE A 93 -11.27 2.84 -11.33
C ILE A 93 -11.79 3.66 -12.52
N GLY A 94 -13.03 3.40 -12.92
CA GLY A 94 -13.68 4.05 -14.05
C GLY A 94 -14.34 5.40 -13.69
N VAL A 95 -14.78 6.12 -14.71
CA VAL A 95 -15.49 7.39 -14.54
C VAL A 95 -16.84 7.21 -13.84
N ASP A 96 -17.51 6.08 -14.06
CA ASP A 96 -18.83 5.81 -13.46
C ASP A 96 -18.72 5.52 -11.96
N ASP A 97 -17.61 4.90 -11.50
CA ASP A 97 -17.31 4.74 -10.08
C ASP A 97 -17.18 6.10 -9.39
N ILE A 98 -16.50 7.04 -10.04
CA ILE A 98 -16.30 8.40 -9.51
C ILE A 98 -17.59 9.22 -9.57
N ARG A 99 -18.43 9.06 -10.61
CA ARG A 99 -19.76 9.67 -10.66
C ARG A 99 -20.63 9.20 -9.49
N ALA A 100 -20.65 7.89 -9.24
CA ALA A 100 -21.39 7.33 -8.11
C ALA A 100 -20.86 7.81 -6.74
N ILE A 101 -19.56 8.11 -6.62
CA ILE A 101 -18.97 8.78 -5.45
C ILE A 101 -19.48 10.22 -5.34
N SER A 102 -19.44 10.98 -6.42
CA SER A 102 -19.91 12.38 -6.45
C SER A 102 -21.40 12.47 -6.09
N ASP A 103 -22.22 11.60 -6.64
CA ASP A 103 -23.66 11.52 -6.30
C ASP A 103 -23.84 11.19 -4.81
N PHE A 104 -23.11 10.21 -4.28
CA PHE A 104 -23.14 9.89 -2.86
C PHE A 104 -22.76 11.09 -2.00
N MET A 105 -21.74 11.85 -2.36
CA MET A 105 -21.28 13.04 -1.62
C MET A 105 -22.27 14.20 -1.67
N ASN A 106 -23.02 14.34 -2.76
CA ASN A 106 -24.01 15.42 -2.94
C ASN A 106 -25.30 15.21 -2.13
N HIS A 107 -25.64 13.98 -1.75
CA HIS A 107 -26.82 13.70 -0.93
C HIS A 107 -26.58 14.05 0.54
N SER A 108 -27.66 14.41 1.26
CA SER A 108 -27.62 14.66 2.70
C SER A 108 -27.14 13.44 3.49
N ALA A 109 -26.47 13.67 4.62
CA ALA A 109 -26.06 12.58 5.48
C ALA A 109 -27.27 11.95 6.18
N ALA A 110 -27.38 10.63 6.18
CA ALA A 110 -28.48 9.89 6.79
C ALA A 110 -28.44 9.95 8.30
N GLN A 111 -27.27 10.13 8.91
CA GLN A 111 -27.10 10.28 10.36
C GLN A 111 -26.91 11.77 10.78
N ASN A 112 -27.27 12.74 9.93
CA ASN A 112 -27.14 14.18 10.17
C ASN A 112 -25.74 14.64 10.59
N GLY A 113 -24.70 13.92 10.16
CA GLY A 113 -23.30 14.20 10.48
C GLY A 113 -22.45 14.32 9.22
N ASN A 114 -21.24 13.82 9.34
CA ASN A 114 -20.29 13.78 8.24
C ASN A 114 -20.60 12.65 7.25
N LYS A 115 -20.17 12.83 6.00
CA LYS A 115 -20.03 11.73 5.03
C LYS A 115 -18.57 11.54 4.68
N VAL A 116 -18.16 10.30 4.56
CA VAL A 116 -16.76 9.94 4.27
C VAL A 116 -16.70 8.93 3.13
N VAL A 117 -15.84 9.22 2.16
CA VAL A 117 -15.50 8.29 1.08
C VAL A 117 -14.02 7.97 1.17
N VAL A 118 -13.68 6.69 1.08
CA VAL A 118 -12.31 6.20 0.96
C VAL A 118 -12.12 5.62 -0.45
N ILE A 119 -11.13 6.14 -1.18
CA ILE A 119 -10.72 5.61 -2.50
C ILE A 119 -9.34 4.97 -2.34
N GLU A 120 -9.30 3.65 -2.41
CA GLU A 120 -8.05 2.91 -2.33
C GLU A 120 -7.33 2.86 -3.67
N ASN A 121 -5.99 2.92 -3.61
CA ASN A 121 -5.13 2.80 -4.80
C ASN A 121 -5.57 3.75 -5.92
N CYS A 122 -5.72 5.04 -5.59
CA CYS A 122 -6.25 6.03 -6.51
C CYS A 122 -5.37 6.24 -7.76
N GLU A 123 -4.13 5.73 -7.79
CA GLU A 123 -3.30 5.61 -8.99
C GLU A 123 -3.92 4.72 -10.07
N LYS A 124 -4.89 3.88 -9.71
CA LYS A 124 -5.65 3.05 -10.67
C LYS A 124 -6.80 3.78 -11.35
N MET A 125 -7.06 5.05 -11.00
CA MET A 125 -8.05 5.86 -11.72
C MET A 125 -7.66 6.05 -13.18
N THR A 126 -8.61 5.89 -14.08
CA THR A 126 -8.42 6.35 -15.47
C THR A 126 -8.31 7.87 -15.48
N MET A 127 -7.73 8.45 -16.55
CA MET A 127 -7.65 9.92 -16.70
C MET A 127 -9.05 10.57 -16.67
N ALA A 128 -10.05 9.92 -17.27
CA ALA A 128 -11.43 10.40 -17.23
C ALA A 128 -12.00 10.38 -15.80
N ALA A 129 -11.71 9.33 -15.02
CA ALA A 129 -12.10 9.22 -13.60
C ALA A 129 -11.43 10.31 -12.77
N ALA A 130 -10.10 10.51 -12.92
CA ALA A 130 -9.37 11.54 -12.21
C ALA A 130 -9.93 12.95 -12.50
N ASN A 131 -10.24 13.25 -13.76
CA ASN A 131 -10.85 14.53 -14.15
C ASN A 131 -12.26 14.71 -13.57
N ALA A 132 -13.08 13.65 -13.53
CA ALA A 132 -14.40 13.70 -12.91
C ALA A 132 -14.34 14.00 -11.41
N LEU A 133 -13.30 13.50 -10.71
CA LEU A 133 -13.11 13.74 -9.29
C LEU A 133 -12.77 15.20 -8.95
N LEU A 134 -12.18 15.94 -9.89
CA LEU A 134 -11.74 17.33 -9.66
C LEU A 134 -12.88 18.24 -9.16
N LYS A 135 -14.10 18.09 -9.71
CA LYS A 135 -15.25 18.88 -9.27
C LYS A 135 -15.55 18.67 -7.78
N THR A 136 -15.50 17.43 -7.30
CA THR A 136 -15.73 17.10 -5.89
C THR A 136 -14.61 17.63 -4.98
N LEU A 137 -13.38 17.72 -5.51
CA LEU A 137 -12.24 18.28 -4.79
C LEU A 137 -12.22 19.80 -4.73
N GLU A 138 -12.76 20.49 -5.76
CA GLU A 138 -12.79 21.96 -5.86
C GLU A 138 -13.96 22.57 -5.10
N GLU A 139 -15.10 21.90 -5.08
CA GLU A 139 -16.35 22.39 -4.48
C GLU A 139 -16.81 21.46 -3.34
N PRO A 140 -16.07 21.41 -2.22
CA PRO A 140 -16.44 20.52 -1.13
C PRO A 140 -17.72 21.03 -0.45
N SER A 141 -18.72 20.17 -0.37
CA SER A 141 -19.87 20.42 0.48
C SER A 141 -19.48 20.30 1.96
N ASN A 142 -20.12 21.05 2.83
CA ASN A 142 -19.85 20.99 4.27
C ASN A 142 -20.00 19.57 4.83
N SER A 143 -19.12 19.20 5.75
CA SER A 143 -19.13 17.89 6.42
C SER A 143 -18.95 16.70 5.46
N ARG A 144 -18.21 16.89 4.37
CA ARG A 144 -17.85 15.87 3.39
C ARG A 144 -16.35 15.66 3.38
N PHE A 145 -15.93 14.42 3.53
CA PHE A 145 -14.51 14.09 3.58
C PHE A 145 -14.18 13.01 2.54
N LEU A 146 -13.09 13.23 1.82
CA LEU A 146 -12.54 12.30 0.85
C LEU A 146 -11.15 11.87 1.31
N ILE A 147 -10.94 10.56 1.42
CA ILE A 147 -9.66 9.98 1.80
C ILE A 147 -9.17 9.12 0.65
N LEU A 148 -8.03 9.49 0.08
CA LEU A 148 -7.40 8.82 -1.04
C LEU A 148 -6.15 8.09 -0.53
N THR A 149 -5.87 6.90 -1.05
CA THR A 149 -4.60 6.22 -0.80
C THR A 149 -3.87 5.92 -2.09
N THR A 150 -2.55 6.05 -2.09
CA THR A 150 -1.70 5.70 -3.23
C THR A 150 -0.36 5.12 -2.79
N SER A 151 0.15 4.17 -3.57
CA SER A 151 1.54 3.71 -3.47
C SER A 151 2.44 4.32 -4.54
N GLN A 152 1.86 5.01 -5.51
CA GLN A 152 2.55 5.56 -6.68
C GLN A 152 2.10 7.00 -6.95
N PRO A 153 2.44 7.96 -6.05
CA PRO A 153 1.98 9.34 -6.18
C PRO A 153 2.42 10.01 -7.49
N ALA A 154 3.53 9.57 -8.08
CA ALA A 154 4.01 10.07 -9.36
C ALA A 154 3.10 9.73 -10.56
N GLN A 155 2.21 8.75 -10.42
CA GLN A 155 1.22 8.41 -11.45
C GLN A 155 -0.05 9.25 -11.37
N LEU A 156 -0.24 9.98 -10.28
CA LEU A 156 -1.41 10.85 -10.13
C LEU A 156 -1.23 12.17 -10.89
N PRO A 157 -2.30 12.67 -11.54
CA PRO A 157 -2.27 14.00 -12.13
C PRO A 157 -1.92 15.08 -11.10
N ALA A 158 -1.13 16.07 -11.51
CA ALA A 158 -0.77 17.21 -10.65
C ALA A 158 -2.01 17.97 -10.13
N THR A 159 -3.10 17.95 -10.90
CA THR A 159 -4.39 18.56 -10.53
C THR A 159 -5.04 17.89 -9.31
N ILE A 160 -4.89 16.58 -9.13
CA ILE A 160 -5.32 15.88 -7.91
C ILE A 160 -4.38 16.20 -6.75
N LEU A 161 -3.05 16.12 -6.98
CA LEU A 161 -2.03 16.35 -5.95
C LEU A 161 -2.14 17.74 -5.34
N SER A 162 -2.46 18.77 -6.13
CA SER A 162 -2.58 20.15 -5.67
C SER A 162 -3.83 20.44 -4.83
N ARG A 163 -4.84 19.55 -4.86
CA ARG A 163 -6.13 19.72 -4.18
C ARG A 163 -6.32 18.82 -2.97
N CYS A 164 -5.30 18.02 -2.63
CA CYS A 164 -5.35 17.14 -1.48
C CYS A 164 -4.29 17.52 -0.45
N ALA A 165 -4.63 17.41 0.83
CA ALA A 165 -3.63 17.45 1.88
C ALA A 165 -2.86 16.11 1.88
N LYS A 166 -1.59 16.18 1.46
CA LYS A 166 -0.72 15.00 1.34
C LYS A 166 -0.12 14.66 2.71
N THR A 167 -0.20 13.37 3.06
CA THR A 167 0.46 12.79 4.23
C THR A 167 1.28 11.57 3.79
N ASP A 168 2.58 11.60 4.06
CA ASP A 168 3.45 10.47 3.78
C ASP A 168 3.35 9.46 4.93
N VAL A 169 2.84 8.29 4.63
CA VAL A 169 2.67 7.16 5.57
C VAL A 169 3.86 6.22 5.41
N LYS A 170 4.64 6.11 6.47
CA LYS A 170 5.86 5.29 6.49
C LYS A 170 6.06 4.62 7.84
N VAL A 171 6.84 3.57 7.86
CA VAL A 171 7.37 3.01 9.10
C VAL A 171 8.50 3.91 9.58
N THR A 172 8.29 4.63 10.69
CA THR A 172 9.26 5.59 11.24
C THR A 172 10.42 4.90 11.96
N SER A 173 10.20 3.68 12.47
CA SER A 173 11.22 2.86 13.13
C SER A 173 11.12 1.41 12.68
N THR A 174 12.20 0.88 12.12
CA THR A 174 12.32 -0.54 11.76
C THR A 174 12.16 -1.45 12.97
N GLN A 175 12.55 -0.98 14.15
CA GLN A 175 12.42 -1.71 15.41
C GLN A 175 10.95 -1.92 15.79
N LEU A 176 10.08 -0.92 15.58
CA LEU A 176 8.63 -1.08 15.80
C LEU A 176 8.02 -2.12 14.86
N ALA A 177 8.44 -2.13 13.59
CA ALA A 177 7.96 -3.13 12.63
C ALA A 177 8.44 -4.53 13.00
N GLN A 178 9.71 -4.68 13.40
CA GLN A 178 10.28 -5.95 13.84
C GLN A 178 9.51 -6.50 15.06
N GLN A 179 9.37 -5.71 16.13
CA GLN A 179 8.63 -6.10 17.34
C GLN A 179 7.19 -6.49 17.04
N TRP A 180 6.54 -5.78 16.12
CA TRP A 180 5.19 -6.10 15.71
C TRP A 180 5.11 -7.43 14.96
N LEU A 181 6.05 -7.71 14.03
CA LEU A 181 6.13 -8.99 13.32
C LEU A 181 6.44 -10.15 14.29
N GLU A 182 7.32 -9.94 15.26
CA GLU A 182 7.62 -10.91 16.33
C GLU A 182 6.36 -11.21 17.16
N SER A 183 5.54 -10.19 17.48
CA SER A 183 4.27 -10.38 18.20
C SER A 183 3.24 -11.23 17.44
N LEU A 184 3.37 -11.33 16.11
CA LEU A 184 2.58 -12.21 15.25
C LEU A 184 3.18 -13.62 15.12
N GLN A 185 4.23 -13.92 15.88
CA GLN A 185 4.96 -15.20 15.83
C GLN A 185 5.56 -15.49 14.43
N ILE A 186 5.90 -14.46 13.68
CA ILE A 186 6.59 -14.61 12.40
C ILE A 186 8.05 -14.94 12.70
N GLN A 187 8.51 -16.08 12.16
CA GLN A 187 9.89 -16.53 12.30
C GLN A 187 10.86 -15.47 11.74
N ASN A 188 12.02 -15.33 12.36
CA ASN A 188 13.05 -14.41 11.89
C ASN A 188 13.76 -14.95 10.64
N TYR A 189 13.26 -14.56 9.47
CA TYR A 189 13.87 -14.89 8.18
C TYR A 189 14.97 -13.88 7.81
N PRO A 190 16.05 -14.31 7.13
CA PRO A 190 17.15 -13.42 6.73
C PRO A 190 16.72 -12.25 5.82
N TRP A 191 15.62 -12.41 5.09
CA TRP A 191 15.07 -11.40 4.17
C TRP A 191 14.10 -10.42 4.82
N LEU A 192 13.63 -10.66 6.05
CA LEU A 192 12.65 -9.79 6.72
C LEU A 192 13.06 -8.30 6.78
N PRO A 193 14.33 -7.92 7.01
CA PRO A 193 14.73 -6.53 7.03
C PRO A 193 14.38 -5.75 5.76
N LEU A 194 14.31 -6.39 4.62
CA LEU A 194 13.92 -5.77 3.35
C LEU A 194 12.45 -5.32 3.33
N PHE A 195 11.61 -5.88 4.22
CA PHE A 195 10.17 -5.63 4.29
C PHE A 195 9.72 -4.93 5.56
N TYR A 196 10.63 -4.44 6.40
CA TYR A 196 10.24 -3.66 7.59
C TYR A 196 9.51 -2.35 7.24
N SER A 197 9.64 -1.85 6.02
CA SER A 197 8.82 -0.75 5.51
C SER A 197 7.40 -1.15 5.09
N GLN A 198 7.10 -2.46 5.01
CA GLN A 198 5.86 -3.05 4.51
C GLN A 198 5.36 -4.19 5.41
N PRO A 199 5.20 -4.00 6.75
CA PRO A 199 4.97 -5.10 7.67
C PRO A 199 3.66 -5.86 7.42
N LEU A 200 2.61 -5.17 6.97
CA LEU A 200 1.33 -5.81 6.64
C LEU A 200 1.43 -6.74 5.41
N GLN A 201 2.38 -6.48 4.51
CA GLN A 201 2.63 -7.39 3.39
C GLN A 201 3.18 -8.72 3.90
N VAL A 202 4.09 -8.69 4.88
CA VAL A 202 4.63 -9.90 5.52
C VAL A 202 3.52 -10.66 6.27
N LYS A 203 2.66 -9.95 7.00
CA LYS A 203 1.48 -10.55 7.65
C LYS A 203 0.56 -11.23 6.63
N GLN A 204 0.28 -10.57 5.52
CA GLN A 204 -0.53 -11.15 4.44
C GLN A 204 0.08 -12.44 3.89
N TRP A 205 1.40 -12.48 3.69
CA TRP A 205 2.08 -13.70 3.25
C TRP A 205 2.00 -14.84 4.28
N GLN A 206 2.01 -14.51 5.58
CA GLN A 206 1.78 -15.49 6.63
C GLN A 206 0.36 -16.07 6.54
N GLU A 207 -0.65 -15.22 6.41
CA GLU A 207 -2.07 -15.62 6.29
C GLU A 207 -2.32 -16.48 5.03
N GLN A 208 -1.58 -16.22 3.96
CA GLN A 208 -1.62 -16.98 2.70
C GLN A 208 -0.70 -18.20 2.67
N ASN A 209 -0.01 -18.51 3.76
CA ASN A 209 0.99 -19.60 3.85
C ASN A 209 2.10 -19.49 2.79
N GLN A 210 2.52 -18.28 2.43
CA GLN A 210 3.53 -18.03 1.39
C GLN A 210 4.96 -17.87 1.95
N LEU A 211 5.14 -17.70 3.27
CA LEU A 211 6.46 -17.41 3.86
C LEU A 211 7.53 -18.43 3.49
N GLN A 212 7.18 -19.73 3.42
CA GLN A 212 8.12 -20.78 3.05
C GLN A 212 8.54 -20.68 1.57
N ASN A 213 7.62 -20.34 0.68
CA ASN A 213 7.93 -20.12 -0.73
C ASN A 213 8.85 -18.89 -0.90
N ILE A 214 8.59 -17.81 -0.16
CA ILE A 214 9.43 -16.60 -0.18
C ILE A 214 10.83 -16.90 0.36
N ASP A 215 10.95 -17.69 1.42
CA ASP A 215 12.26 -18.11 1.95
C ASP A 215 13.04 -18.97 0.93
N THR A 216 12.34 -19.83 0.22
CA THR A 216 12.92 -20.61 -0.88
C THR A 216 13.40 -19.70 -2.02
N LEU A 217 12.61 -18.71 -2.41
CA LEU A 217 13.01 -17.72 -3.42
C LEU A 217 14.23 -16.90 -3.00
N TYR A 218 14.31 -16.53 -1.71
CA TYR A 218 15.47 -15.83 -1.17
C TYR A 218 16.75 -16.69 -1.27
N LYS A 219 16.67 -17.97 -0.87
CA LYS A 219 17.79 -18.91 -1.01
C LYS A 219 18.22 -19.07 -2.47
N PHE A 220 17.26 -19.20 -3.38
CA PHE A 220 17.58 -19.20 -4.82
C PHE A 220 18.25 -17.90 -5.28
N ALA A 221 17.82 -16.75 -4.78
CA ALA A 221 18.43 -15.49 -5.16
C ALA A 221 19.88 -15.35 -4.65
N THR A 222 20.18 -15.82 -3.43
CA THR A 222 21.53 -15.79 -2.85
C THR A 222 22.50 -16.71 -3.59
N GLU A 223 22.02 -17.88 -4.06
CA GLU A 223 22.82 -18.88 -4.75
C GLU A 223 22.65 -18.85 -6.28
N PHE A 224 21.97 -17.83 -6.82
CA PHE A 224 21.49 -17.84 -8.21
C PHE A 224 22.60 -18.01 -9.24
N LYS A 225 23.74 -17.36 -9.04
CA LYS A 225 24.90 -17.50 -9.94
C LYS A 225 25.51 -18.89 -9.94
N GLN A 226 25.35 -19.66 -8.88
CA GLN A 226 25.94 -21.00 -8.70
C GLN A 226 24.95 -22.13 -9.03
N SER A 227 23.65 -21.86 -8.92
CA SER A 227 22.59 -22.85 -9.12
C SER A 227 22.42 -23.23 -10.60
N HIS A 228 22.36 -24.53 -10.89
CA HIS A 228 22.09 -25.07 -12.24
C HIS A 228 20.69 -25.68 -12.35
N ASN A 229 20.00 -25.87 -11.23
CA ASN A 229 18.65 -26.43 -11.19
C ASN A 229 17.63 -25.41 -10.67
N PHE A 230 16.80 -24.92 -11.56
CA PHE A 230 15.76 -23.92 -11.26
C PHE A 230 14.35 -24.50 -11.19
N LYS A 231 14.20 -25.84 -11.14
CA LYS A 231 12.88 -26.49 -11.18
C LYS A 231 11.96 -25.97 -10.08
N ALA A 232 12.41 -25.98 -8.82
CA ALA A 232 11.59 -25.54 -7.69
C ALA A 232 11.25 -24.05 -7.77
N LEU A 233 12.17 -23.20 -8.23
CA LEU A 233 11.92 -21.78 -8.49
C LEU A 233 10.81 -21.59 -9.54
N VAL A 234 10.92 -22.30 -10.66
CA VAL A 234 9.93 -22.26 -11.75
C VAL A 234 8.56 -22.74 -11.27
N ASP A 235 8.52 -23.83 -10.49
CA ASP A 235 7.29 -24.39 -9.95
C ASP A 235 6.59 -23.40 -8.99
N ILE A 236 7.35 -22.68 -8.15
CA ILE A 236 6.80 -21.64 -7.26
C ILE A 236 6.22 -20.48 -8.08
N ILE A 237 6.97 -19.94 -9.05
CA ILE A 237 6.51 -18.81 -9.86
C ILE A 237 5.33 -19.18 -10.75
N ASN A 238 5.27 -20.39 -11.29
CA ASN A 238 4.11 -20.86 -12.07
C ASN A 238 2.83 -20.96 -11.24
N LYS A 239 2.96 -21.37 -9.96
CA LYS A 239 1.80 -21.46 -9.03
C LYS A 239 1.40 -20.09 -8.47
N GLN A 240 2.35 -19.19 -8.29
CA GLN A 240 2.19 -17.88 -7.67
C GLN A 240 2.96 -16.82 -8.49
N PRO A 241 2.42 -16.41 -9.66
CA PRO A 241 3.11 -15.49 -10.58
C PRO A 241 3.48 -14.14 -9.96
N GLU A 242 2.72 -13.70 -8.96
CA GLU A 242 2.98 -12.46 -8.22
C GLU A 242 4.32 -12.47 -7.48
N LEU A 243 4.81 -13.64 -7.08
CA LEU A 243 6.08 -13.79 -6.37
C LEU A 243 7.32 -13.54 -7.25
N VAL A 244 7.17 -13.46 -8.58
CA VAL A 244 8.28 -13.11 -9.47
C VAL A 244 8.88 -11.74 -9.11
N ARG A 245 8.04 -10.79 -8.67
CA ARG A 245 8.49 -9.46 -8.23
C ARG A 245 9.35 -9.54 -6.97
N ILE A 246 8.99 -10.43 -6.04
CA ILE A 246 9.75 -10.65 -4.80
C ILE A 246 11.10 -11.29 -5.14
N PHE A 247 11.11 -12.28 -6.01
CA PHE A 247 12.34 -12.91 -6.47
C PHE A 247 13.28 -11.92 -7.15
N THR A 248 12.78 -11.06 -8.05
CA THR A 248 13.61 -10.04 -8.71
C THR A 248 14.09 -8.97 -7.72
N LEU A 249 13.31 -8.64 -6.68
CA LEU A 249 13.76 -7.77 -5.59
C LEU A 249 14.96 -8.39 -4.86
N PHE A 250 14.90 -9.67 -4.52
CA PHE A 250 16.02 -10.35 -3.85
C PHE A 250 17.27 -10.38 -4.73
N LEU A 251 17.14 -10.66 -6.02
CA LEU A 251 18.27 -10.60 -6.95
C LEU A 251 18.85 -9.17 -7.05
N SER A 252 18.00 -8.15 -7.13
CA SER A 252 18.44 -6.76 -7.16
C SER A 252 19.20 -6.38 -5.90
N GLU A 253 18.78 -6.87 -4.73
CA GLU A 253 19.48 -6.63 -3.47
C GLU A 253 20.84 -7.34 -3.41
N GLN A 254 20.93 -8.56 -3.92
CA GLN A 254 22.22 -9.27 -4.05
C GLN A 254 23.19 -8.51 -4.98
N LEU A 255 22.70 -7.97 -6.09
CA LEU A 255 23.51 -7.15 -6.99
C LEU A 255 24.01 -5.86 -6.32
N LYS A 256 23.18 -5.20 -5.52
CA LYS A 256 23.61 -4.02 -4.73
C LYS A 256 24.73 -4.37 -3.75
N GLN A 257 24.61 -5.50 -3.06
CA GLN A 257 25.66 -5.96 -2.15
C GLN A 257 26.97 -6.25 -2.91
N GLN A 258 26.90 -6.87 -4.09
CA GLN A 258 28.07 -7.11 -4.94
C GLN A 258 28.69 -5.80 -5.44
N LEU A 259 27.88 -4.78 -5.78
CA LEU A 259 28.37 -3.45 -6.12
C LEU A 259 29.18 -2.83 -4.97
N LEU A 260 28.67 -2.94 -3.73
CA LEU A 260 29.36 -2.46 -2.53
C LEU A 260 30.65 -3.24 -2.23
N GLN A 261 30.76 -4.48 -2.71
CA GLN A 261 31.94 -5.34 -2.57
C GLN A 261 32.96 -5.20 -3.72
N GLY A 262 32.72 -4.29 -4.68
CA GLY A 262 33.69 -3.97 -5.73
C GLY A 262 33.27 -4.34 -7.16
N MET A 263 32.02 -4.76 -7.39
CA MET A 263 31.48 -4.89 -8.75
C MET A 263 31.51 -3.52 -9.45
N SER A 264 31.85 -3.50 -10.75
CA SER A 264 31.82 -2.25 -11.52
C SER A 264 30.39 -1.72 -11.68
N PHE A 265 30.23 -0.39 -11.72
CA PHE A 265 28.92 0.22 -11.89
C PHE A 265 28.28 -0.13 -13.27
N GLU A 266 29.09 -0.27 -14.30
CA GLU A 266 28.65 -0.70 -15.63
C GLU A 266 28.04 -2.11 -15.60
N THR A 267 28.75 -3.07 -14.98
CA THR A 267 28.26 -4.45 -14.77
C THR A 267 26.95 -4.47 -13.96
N TYR A 268 26.86 -3.64 -12.92
CA TYR A 268 25.64 -3.51 -12.13
C TYR A 268 24.47 -3.00 -12.97
N GLN A 269 24.65 -1.94 -13.77
CA GLN A 269 23.60 -1.40 -14.64
C GLN A 269 23.09 -2.44 -15.64
N GLU A 270 23.98 -3.16 -16.30
CA GLU A 270 23.60 -4.21 -17.25
C GLU A 270 22.84 -5.37 -16.58
N ALA A 271 23.26 -5.76 -15.37
CA ALA A 271 22.55 -6.76 -14.58
C ALA A 271 21.15 -6.29 -14.15
N GLN A 272 21.00 -5.05 -13.73
CA GLN A 272 19.72 -4.44 -13.40
C GLN A 272 18.79 -4.33 -14.62
N GLN A 273 19.35 -4.01 -15.79
CA GLN A 273 18.59 -4.00 -17.04
C GLN A 273 18.06 -5.40 -17.38
N ALA A 274 18.88 -6.44 -17.24
CA ALA A 274 18.46 -7.84 -17.47
C ALA A 274 17.34 -8.27 -16.52
N LEU A 275 17.40 -7.86 -15.23
CA LEU A 275 16.32 -8.10 -14.27
C LEU A 275 15.01 -7.39 -14.66
N SER A 276 15.12 -6.14 -15.10
CA SER A 276 13.97 -5.34 -15.56
C SER A 276 13.30 -5.96 -16.78
N GLU A 277 14.08 -6.40 -17.76
CA GLU A 277 13.59 -7.11 -18.94
C GLU A 277 12.93 -8.44 -18.58
N PHE A 278 13.54 -9.23 -17.69
CA PHE A 278 12.95 -10.48 -17.18
C PHE A 278 11.59 -10.22 -16.53
N LEU A 279 11.48 -9.24 -15.63
CA LEU A 279 10.24 -8.90 -14.96
C LEU A 279 9.16 -8.42 -15.94
N GLN A 280 9.51 -7.56 -16.89
CA GLN A 280 8.57 -7.07 -17.89
C GLN A 280 8.07 -8.20 -18.81
N ASN A 281 8.94 -9.07 -19.25
CA ASN A 281 8.58 -10.19 -20.10
C ASN A 281 7.66 -11.17 -19.36
N ASN A 282 7.95 -11.46 -18.09
CA ASN A 282 7.12 -12.34 -17.28
C ASN A 282 5.73 -11.76 -16.97
N THR A 283 5.58 -10.44 -16.95
CA THR A 283 4.29 -9.78 -16.67
C THR A 283 3.47 -9.47 -17.92
N LYS A 284 4.10 -9.36 -19.10
CA LYS A 284 3.43 -8.93 -20.34
C LYS A 284 3.22 -10.05 -21.36
N ILE A 285 4.07 -11.08 -21.36
CA ILE A 285 4.03 -12.15 -22.37
C ILE A 285 3.24 -13.34 -21.83
N LEU A 286 2.04 -13.55 -22.38
CA LEU A 286 1.26 -14.75 -22.12
C LEU A 286 1.97 -15.97 -22.69
N GLY A 287 2.17 -17.02 -21.87
CA GLY A 287 2.82 -18.27 -22.31
C GLY A 287 4.35 -18.19 -22.41
N LEU A 288 4.99 -17.25 -21.69
CA LEU A 288 6.44 -17.21 -21.59
C LEU A 288 6.99 -18.57 -21.11
N ASN A 289 8.01 -19.09 -21.81
CA ASN A 289 8.76 -20.26 -21.36
C ASN A 289 9.62 -19.85 -20.14
N LEU A 290 9.05 -19.92 -18.96
CA LEU A 290 9.69 -19.48 -17.71
C LEU A 290 11.01 -20.22 -17.42
N PRO A 291 11.13 -21.56 -17.60
CA PRO A 291 12.42 -22.24 -17.45
C PRO A 291 13.53 -21.64 -18.31
N LEU A 292 13.24 -21.34 -19.57
CA LEU A 292 14.20 -20.74 -20.49
C LEU A 292 14.54 -19.29 -20.09
N ALA A 293 13.54 -18.50 -19.69
CA ALA A 293 13.74 -17.13 -19.24
C ALA A 293 14.61 -17.05 -17.98
N VAL A 294 14.40 -17.94 -16.99
CA VAL A 294 15.22 -18.03 -15.79
C VAL A 294 16.64 -18.47 -16.12
N SER A 295 16.80 -19.47 -17.00
CA SER A 295 18.13 -19.95 -17.44
C SER A 295 18.90 -18.86 -18.18
N ARG A 296 18.24 -18.09 -19.05
CA ARG A 296 18.82 -16.96 -19.73
C ARG A 296 19.28 -15.86 -18.74
N LEU A 297 18.43 -15.53 -17.76
CA LEU A 297 18.79 -14.59 -16.72
C LEU A 297 20.01 -15.05 -15.92
N ALA A 298 20.04 -16.34 -15.53
CA ALA A 298 21.17 -16.92 -14.81
C ALA A 298 22.46 -16.86 -15.63
N TYR A 299 22.39 -17.14 -16.93
CA TYR A 299 23.55 -17.03 -17.84
C TYR A 299 24.09 -15.61 -17.89
N ILE A 300 23.20 -14.61 -18.06
CA ILE A 300 23.60 -13.21 -18.10
C ILE A 300 24.28 -12.80 -16.78
N LEU A 301 23.66 -13.13 -15.62
CA LEU A 301 24.18 -12.72 -14.32
C LEU A 301 25.47 -13.45 -13.90
N ARG A 302 25.76 -14.62 -14.44
CA ARG A 302 27.04 -15.35 -14.20
C ARG A 302 28.22 -14.76 -14.95
N ASN A 303 27.95 -14.22 -16.13
CA ASN A 303 29.01 -13.68 -16.99
C ASN A 303 29.25 -12.18 -16.72
N LYS A 304 28.66 -11.67 -15.68
CA LYS A 304 28.78 -10.30 -15.17
C LYS A 304 29.37 -10.31 -13.76
#